data_0197d0096ad38c3d2fc227ec31cf7922
#
_entry.id   0197d0096ad38c3d2fc227ec31cf7922
#
_cell.length_a   1.000
_cell.length_b   1.000
_cell.length_c   1.000
_cell.angle_alpha   90.00
_cell.angle_beta   90.00
_cell.angle_gamma   90.00
#
_symmetry.space_group_name_H-M   'P 1'
#
loop_
_entity.id
_entity.type
_entity.pdbx_description
1 polymer ?
#
loop_
_entity_poly.entity_id
_entity_poly.type
_entity_poly.pdbx_seq_one_letter_code
_entity_poly.pdbx_strand_id
1 'polypeptide(L)'
;NKNLLLDAGDVTHGTTLTNLFNGETVGVLLDMLGYDAVVPGNHDFNYGKDRLIEAAKIAEMYSNLRVLAANVLDETGKQVFQPYQLYSYDGFVVGVIGASTPDTATKTHPKNIQGLSFMSDEVVYGAQALVDEVDKRSDYVIVLAHLGLDEDGSVGITSKMIAENIDGIDLIVDGHSHTVLENGMKVEDTWIVSAGEYMKYVGVVELKVEDKKVTNVYPFLVSAAEVKDPSTSELAKFVGITEVEPDAEVQAYIDAQKKELAKITEQVVAYTPVRLEGERADVRTRPTNLGTMIATAMKDSTGADVALTNGGGVRASIDVGDITRGEIITVLPFNNTVVLVEVTGQDIYDALEFGYSQLPNQNGGFPQTAGMQIVYSRFSAVGNRIKRVLINGKEVDRKATYKLATNDFMAAGGDGYTMLDRPVLMYGKGLDEVLTEYLVQHFKK
;
A
#
# COMPACT_ATOMS: atom_id res chain seq x y z
N ASN A 1 -27.47 16.04 10.63
CA ASN A 1 -26.47 15.87 9.59
C ASN A 1 -26.47 14.40 9.17
N LYS A 2 -26.37 14.17 7.88
CA LYS A 2 -26.25 12.83 7.30
C LYS A 2 -24.84 12.71 6.76
N ASN A 3 -24.18 11.61 7.03
CA ASN A 3 -22.82 11.37 6.64
C ASN A 3 -22.75 10.04 5.89
N LEU A 4 -21.80 9.96 4.99
CA LEU A 4 -21.38 8.77 4.28
C LEU A 4 -19.89 8.58 4.63
N LEU A 5 -19.53 7.43 5.22
CA LEU A 5 -18.18 7.13 5.66
C LEU A 5 -17.54 6.14 4.69
N LEU A 6 -16.50 6.58 4.02
CA LEU A 6 -15.82 5.83 2.95
C LEU A 6 -14.35 5.59 3.29
N ASP A 7 -13.80 4.46 2.85
CA ASP A 7 -12.37 4.19 2.93
C ASP A 7 -11.80 3.83 1.54
N ALA A 8 -10.71 4.51 1.20
CA ALA A 8 -10.05 4.38 -0.11
C ALA A 8 -9.07 3.19 -0.21
N GLY A 9 -9.16 2.21 0.68
CA GLY A 9 -8.48 0.91 0.57
C GLY A 9 -7.11 0.83 1.26
N ASP A 10 -6.48 -0.34 1.13
CA ASP A 10 -5.28 -0.75 1.87
C ASP A 10 -5.50 -0.80 3.39
N VAL A 11 -6.71 -1.16 3.82
CA VAL A 11 -7.13 -1.12 5.22
C VAL A 11 -6.68 -2.33 6.03
N THR A 12 -6.50 -3.50 5.39
CA THR A 12 -6.25 -4.77 6.09
C THR A 12 -4.79 -5.03 6.42
N HIS A 13 -3.89 -4.16 5.94
CA HIS A 13 -2.45 -4.36 6.03
C HIS A 13 -1.71 -3.07 6.44
N GLY A 14 -0.48 -3.21 6.99
CA GLY A 14 0.45 -2.09 7.21
C GLY A 14 0.75 -1.78 8.68
N THR A 15 -0.03 -2.28 9.63
CA THR A 15 0.28 -2.17 11.07
C THR A 15 0.50 -3.56 11.68
N THR A 16 1.26 -3.63 12.79
CA THR A 16 1.48 -4.91 13.47
C THR A 16 0.18 -5.58 13.88
N LEU A 17 -0.82 -4.80 14.29
CA LEU A 17 -2.14 -5.30 14.65
C LEU A 17 -2.84 -5.95 13.45
N THR A 18 -2.88 -5.27 12.32
CA THR A 18 -3.53 -5.78 11.11
C THR A 18 -2.79 -6.99 10.55
N ASN A 19 -1.46 -6.96 10.56
CA ASN A 19 -0.63 -8.01 9.98
C ASN A 19 -0.71 -9.33 10.75
N LEU A 20 -0.62 -9.30 12.08
CA LEU A 20 -0.65 -10.51 12.90
C LEU A 20 -2.02 -11.19 12.95
N PHE A 21 -3.10 -10.45 12.71
CA PHE A 21 -4.45 -11.00 12.56
C PHE A 21 -4.88 -11.16 11.09
N ASN A 22 -3.95 -11.00 10.14
CA ASN A 22 -4.22 -11.12 8.70
C ASN A 22 -5.45 -10.29 8.26
N GLY A 23 -5.59 -9.08 8.79
CA GLY A 23 -6.66 -8.14 8.47
C GLY A 23 -8.04 -8.41 9.11
N GLU A 24 -8.24 -9.51 9.86
CA GLU A 24 -9.56 -9.83 10.47
C GLU A 24 -10.06 -8.73 11.41
N THR A 25 -9.15 -8.16 12.20
CA THR A 25 -9.50 -7.10 13.17
C THR A 25 -10.06 -5.85 12.50
N VAL A 26 -9.63 -5.56 11.26
CA VAL A 26 -10.04 -4.36 10.54
C VAL A 26 -11.49 -4.45 10.08
N GLY A 27 -11.92 -5.60 9.55
CA GLY A 27 -13.31 -5.78 9.14
C GLY A 27 -14.30 -5.51 10.28
N VAL A 28 -13.95 -5.97 11.50
CA VAL A 28 -14.75 -5.70 12.71
C VAL A 28 -14.71 -4.20 13.07
N LEU A 29 -13.54 -3.56 12.99
CA LEU A 29 -13.42 -2.13 13.30
C LEU A 29 -14.17 -1.24 12.31
N LEU A 30 -14.13 -1.54 11.01
CA LEU A 30 -14.89 -0.80 10.00
C LEU A 30 -16.41 -0.87 10.26
N ASP A 31 -16.91 -2.05 10.63
CA ASP A 31 -18.33 -2.23 10.99
C ASP A 31 -18.68 -1.48 12.29
N MET A 32 -17.87 -1.62 13.35
CA MET A 32 -18.08 -0.90 14.62
C MET A 32 -18.06 0.63 14.45
N LEU A 33 -17.21 1.14 13.56
CA LEU A 33 -17.11 2.58 13.24
C LEU A 33 -18.19 3.05 12.27
N GLY A 34 -18.98 2.14 11.72
CA GLY A 34 -20.08 2.45 10.81
C GLY A 34 -19.65 2.91 9.42
N TYR A 35 -18.57 2.35 8.89
CA TYR A 35 -18.20 2.59 7.50
C TYR A 35 -19.25 2.04 6.53
N ASP A 36 -19.58 2.82 5.52
CA ASP A 36 -20.58 2.51 4.51
C ASP A 36 -19.98 1.73 3.32
N ALA A 37 -18.79 2.14 2.86
CA ALA A 37 -18.09 1.45 1.80
C ALA A 37 -16.57 1.53 1.92
N VAL A 38 -15.91 0.52 1.36
CA VAL A 38 -14.46 0.43 1.17
C VAL A 38 -14.17 -0.10 -0.23
N VAL A 39 -13.11 0.43 -0.88
CA VAL A 39 -12.57 -0.15 -2.11
C VAL A 39 -11.33 -0.99 -1.76
N PRO A 40 -11.14 -2.19 -2.33
CA PRO A 40 -9.90 -2.93 -2.11
C PRO A 40 -8.69 -2.23 -2.73
N GLY A 41 -7.65 -1.99 -1.94
CA GLY A 41 -6.34 -1.63 -2.43
C GLY A 41 -5.50 -2.86 -2.75
N ASN A 42 -4.29 -2.67 -3.27
CA ASN A 42 -3.40 -3.79 -3.62
C ASN A 42 -2.96 -4.59 -2.38
N HIS A 43 -2.81 -3.95 -1.23
CA HIS A 43 -2.41 -4.62 0.00
C HIS A 43 -3.55 -5.39 0.68
N ASP A 44 -4.81 -5.14 0.35
CA ASP A 44 -5.93 -5.93 0.85
C ASP A 44 -5.93 -7.37 0.30
N PHE A 45 -5.23 -7.60 -0.83
CA PHE A 45 -5.01 -8.94 -1.38
C PHE A 45 -3.81 -9.68 -0.79
N ASN A 46 -3.02 -9.09 0.12
CA ASN A 46 -1.81 -9.71 0.67
C ASN A 46 -2.06 -11.04 1.39
N TYR A 47 -3.26 -11.23 1.93
CA TYR A 47 -3.65 -12.49 2.60
C TYR A 47 -4.42 -13.46 1.70
N GLY A 48 -4.43 -13.19 0.39
CA GLY A 48 -5.10 -13.99 -0.65
C GLY A 48 -6.50 -13.50 -1.00
N LYS A 49 -6.84 -13.61 -2.29
CA LYS A 49 -8.14 -13.19 -2.84
C LYS A 49 -9.34 -13.86 -2.15
N ASP A 50 -9.23 -15.16 -1.84
CA ASP A 50 -10.35 -15.93 -1.31
C ASP A 50 -10.78 -15.41 0.06
N ARG A 51 -9.81 -15.01 0.90
CA ARG A 51 -10.06 -14.40 2.19
C ARG A 51 -10.74 -13.04 2.07
N LEU A 52 -10.26 -12.17 1.18
CA LEU A 52 -10.87 -10.86 0.95
C LEU A 52 -12.30 -10.99 0.41
N ILE A 53 -12.53 -11.91 -0.54
CA ILE A 53 -13.86 -12.18 -1.09
C ILE A 53 -14.82 -12.73 -0.02
N GLU A 54 -14.33 -13.60 0.86
CA GLU A 54 -15.11 -14.13 1.98
C GLU A 54 -15.46 -13.03 2.97
N ALA A 55 -14.50 -12.19 3.34
CA ALA A 55 -14.73 -11.05 4.22
C ALA A 55 -15.76 -10.06 3.64
N ALA A 56 -15.67 -9.77 2.33
CA ALA A 56 -16.65 -8.93 1.64
C ALA A 56 -18.06 -9.49 1.70
N LYS A 57 -18.23 -10.81 1.47
CA LYS A 57 -19.53 -11.48 1.57
C LYS A 57 -20.09 -11.47 2.99
N ILE A 58 -19.24 -11.64 3.99
CA ILE A 58 -19.65 -11.58 5.41
C ILE A 58 -20.11 -10.15 5.74
N ALA A 59 -19.36 -9.13 5.33
CA ALA A 59 -19.74 -7.73 5.52
C ALA A 59 -21.08 -7.43 4.86
N GLU A 60 -21.29 -7.85 3.60
CA GLU A 60 -22.55 -7.66 2.89
C GLU A 60 -23.74 -8.34 3.58
N MET A 61 -23.51 -9.50 4.20
CA MET A 61 -24.58 -10.33 4.82
C MET A 61 -24.94 -9.84 6.22
N TYR A 62 -24.00 -9.35 7.01
CA TYR A 62 -24.19 -9.09 8.44
C TYR A 62 -24.02 -7.61 8.84
N SER A 63 -23.58 -6.73 7.92
CA SER A 63 -23.40 -5.30 8.19
C SER A 63 -23.90 -4.43 7.03
N ASN A 64 -23.80 -3.11 7.19
CA ASN A 64 -24.08 -2.15 6.13
C ASN A 64 -22.84 -1.85 5.26
N LEU A 65 -21.68 -2.33 5.65
CA LEU A 65 -20.44 -2.13 4.92
C LEU A 65 -20.48 -2.82 3.55
N ARG A 66 -20.06 -2.11 2.51
CA ARG A 66 -19.93 -2.64 1.15
C ARG A 66 -18.49 -2.60 0.68
N VAL A 67 -18.03 -3.70 0.09
CA VAL A 67 -16.73 -3.73 -0.61
C VAL A 67 -17.00 -3.53 -2.09
N LEU A 68 -16.54 -2.41 -2.64
CA LEU A 68 -16.88 -1.97 -4.00
C LEU A 68 -15.66 -2.02 -4.91
N ALA A 69 -15.75 -2.74 -6.05
CA ALA A 69 -14.73 -2.68 -7.11
C ALA A 69 -15.34 -3.12 -8.45
N ALA A 70 -15.49 -2.18 -9.36
CA ALA A 70 -16.08 -2.42 -10.68
C ALA A 70 -15.12 -3.14 -11.64
N ASN A 71 -13.80 -2.99 -11.43
CA ASN A 71 -12.74 -3.42 -12.35
C ASN A 71 -11.98 -4.67 -11.93
N VAL A 72 -12.42 -5.38 -10.88
CA VAL A 72 -11.83 -6.65 -10.46
C VAL A 72 -12.68 -7.80 -10.97
N LEU A 73 -12.14 -8.58 -11.91
CA LEU A 73 -12.85 -9.66 -12.59
C LEU A 73 -12.23 -11.02 -12.28
N ASP A 74 -13.04 -12.05 -12.28
CA ASP A 74 -12.60 -13.45 -12.23
C ASP A 74 -12.20 -13.97 -13.63
N GLU A 75 -11.76 -15.24 -13.72
CA GLU A 75 -11.34 -15.90 -14.96
C GLU A 75 -12.46 -15.96 -16.02
N THR A 76 -13.71 -15.80 -15.63
CA THR A 76 -14.87 -15.80 -16.54
C THR A 76 -15.23 -14.39 -17.04
N GLY A 77 -14.54 -13.36 -16.56
CA GLY A 77 -14.84 -11.95 -16.84
C GLY A 77 -15.98 -11.40 -16.00
N LYS A 78 -16.41 -12.09 -14.94
CA LYS A 78 -17.43 -11.62 -14.02
C LYS A 78 -16.81 -10.79 -12.90
N GLN A 79 -17.48 -9.70 -12.52
CA GLN A 79 -17.08 -8.88 -11.38
C GLN A 79 -17.09 -9.70 -10.07
N VAL A 80 -16.00 -9.56 -9.31
CA VAL A 80 -15.79 -10.27 -8.04
C VAL A 80 -16.45 -9.55 -6.88
N PHE A 81 -16.47 -8.22 -6.95
CA PHE A 81 -17.09 -7.33 -5.96
C PHE A 81 -18.27 -6.58 -6.57
N GLN A 82 -19.08 -5.98 -5.73
CA GLN A 82 -20.15 -5.10 -6.17
C GLN A 82 -19.56 -3.87 -6.87
N PRO A 83 -20.03 -3.49 -8.09
CA PRO A 83 -19.45 -2.37 -8.83
C PRO A 83 -19.74 -1.00 -8.22
N TYR A 84 -20.93 -0.82 -7.68
CA TYR A 84 -21.38 0.42 -7.06
C TYR A 84 -22.49 0.20 -6.04
N GLN A 85 -22.74 1.19 -5.18
CA GLN A 85 -23.85 1.22 -4.23
C GLN A 85 -24.56 2.60 -4.29
N LEU A 86 -25.89 2.62 -4.13
CA LEU A 86 -26.68 3.83 -4.02
C LEU A 86 -27.05 4.09 -2.56
N TYR A 87 -26.84 5.32 -2.10
CA TYR A 87 -27.21 5.78 -0.77
C TYR A 87 -28.21 6.93 -0.87
N SER A 88 -29.32 6.85 -0.13
CA SER A 88 -30.39 7.84 -0.19
C SER A 88 -30.56 8.60 1.11
N TYR A 89 -30.58 9.92 1.01
CA TYR A 89 -30.70 10.86 2.13
C TYR A 89 -31.84 11.85 1.86
N ASP A 90 -33.05 11.57 2.40
CA ASP A 90 -34.26 12.41 2.20
C ASP A 90 -34.57 12.68 0.71
N GLY A 91 -34.30 11.68 -0.12
CA GLY A 91 -34.57 11.76 -1.55
C GLY A 91 -33.43 12.36 -2.38
N PHE A 92 -32.32 12.79 -1.76
CA PHE A 92 -31.04 13.02 -2.42
C PHE A 92 -30.28 11.68 -2.49
N VAL A 93 -29.88 11.27 -3.67
CA VAL A 93 -29.25 9.97 -3.91
C VAL A 93 -27.78 10.17 -4.32
N VAL A 94 -26.88 9.48 -3.60
CA VAL A 94 -25.45 9.43 -3.90
C VAL A 94 -25.12 8.06 -4.46
N GLY A 95 -24.51 8.02 -5.65
CA GLY A 95 -23.96 6.82 -6.24
C GLY A 95 -22.47 6.72 -5.92
N VAL A 96 -22.01 5.57 -5.39
CA VAL A 96 -20.60 5.31 -5.08
C VAL A 96 -20.13 4.14 -5.92
N ILE A 97 -19.18 4.39 -6.82
CA ILE A 97 -18.55 3.39 -7.71
C ILE A 97 -17.18 3.05 -7.13
N GLY A 98 -16.82 1.76 -7.03
CA GLY A 98 -15.49 1.33 -6.58
C GLY A 98 -14.51 1.14 -7.73
N ALA A 99 -13.26 1.59 -7.58
CA ALA A 99 -12.17 1.40 -8.54
C ALA A 99 -10.85 1.00 -7.85
N SER A 100 -10.47 -0.27 -7.96
CA SER A 100 -9.20 -0.81 -7.43
C SER A 100 -8.06 -0.58 -8.42
N THR A 101 -6.83 -0.43 -7.91
CA THR A 101 -5.67 -0.16 -8.77
C THR A 101 -5.28 -1.37 -9.64
N PRO A 102 -5.06 -1.17 -10.96
CA PRO A 102 -4.46 -2.19 -11.82
C PRO A 102 -3.05 -2.60 -11.40
N ASP A 103 -2.33 -1.73 -10.67
CA ASP A 103 -1.02 -2.03 -10.10
C ASP A 103 -1.04 -3.25 -9.16
N THR A 104 -2.20 -3.66 -8.67
CA THR A 104 -2.38 -4.90 -7.89
C THR A 104 -1.77 -6.11 -8.60
N ALA A 105 -1.84 -6.16 -9.93
CA ALA A 105 -1.25 -7.24 -10.73
C ALA A 105 0.27 -7.38 -10.55
N THR A 106 0.98 -6.29 -10.22
CA THR A 106 2.45 -6.26 -10.05
C THR A 106 2.89 -5.93 -8.63
N LYS A 107 2.05 -5.27 -7.84
CA LYS A 107 2.35 -4.85 -6.46
C LYS A 107 1.91 -5.85 -5.39
N THR A 108 1.21 -6.91 -5.79
CA THR A 108 0.78 -8.02 -4.92
C THR A 108 1.42 -9.31 -5.38
N HIS A 109 1.71 -10.23 -4.43
CA HIS A 109 2.30 -11.53 -4.79
C HIS A 109 1.36 -12.31 -5.74
N PRO A 110 1.81 -12.78 -6.91
CA PRO A 110 0.94 -13.38 -7.94
C PRO A 110 0.05 -14.52 -7.45
N LYS A 111 0.55 -15.35 -6.51
CA LYS A 111 -0.27 -16.44 -5.93
C LYS A 111 -1.53 -15.95 -5.20
N ASN A 112 -1.50 -14.74 -4.64
CA ASN A 112 -2.57 -14.17 -3.84
C ASN A 112 -3.74 -13.65 -4.70
N ILE A 113 -3.47 -13.39 -5.98
CA ILE A 113 -4.43 -12.83 -6.95
C ILE A 113 -4.65 -13.75 -8.15
N GLN A 114 -4.17 -14.99 -8.08
CA GLN A 114 -4.29 -15.96 -9.20
C GLN A 114 -5.73 -16.10 -9.67
N GLY A 115 -5.95 -15.91 -10.98
CA GLY A 115 -7.28 -15.97 -11.61
C GLY A 115 -8.11 -14.69 -11.46
N LEU A 116 -7.51 -13.60 -10.96
CA LEU A 116 -8.10 -12.27 -11.03
C LEU A 116 -7.45 -11.47 -12.16
N SER A 117 -8.24 -10.58 -12.76
CA SER A 117 -7.75 -9.51 -13.62
C SER A 117 -8.19 -8.16 -13.07
N PHE A 118 -7.28 -7.19 -13.20
CA PHE A 118 -7.49 -5.80 -12.81
C PHE A 118 -7.44 -4.98 -14.10
N MET A 119 -8.62 -4.61 -14.60
CA MET A 119 -8.74 -3.97 -15.91
C MET A 119 -8.08 -2.59 -15.87
N SER A 120 -7.18 -2.32 -16.82
CA SER A 120 -6.49 -1.05 -16.98
C SER A 120 -7.05 -0.22 -18.14
N ASP A 121 -6.94 -0.71 -19.35
CA ASP A 121 -7.26 0.08 -20.55
C ASP A 121 -8.75 0.17 -20.85
N GLU A 122 -9.53 -0.86 -20.51
CA GLU A 122 -10.98 -0.86 -20.64
C GLU A 122 -11.67 -0.06 -19.51
N VAL A 123 -10.99 0.21 -18.39
CA VAL A 123 -11.55 1.01 -17.29
C VAL A 123 -11.82 2.44 -17.75
N VAL A 124 -10.95 3.04 -18.56
CA VAL A 124 -11.18 4.39 -19.08
C VAL A 124 -12.37 4.41 -20.06
N TYR A 125 -12.51 3.42 -20.92
CA TYR A 125 -13.60 3.40 -21.93
C TYR A 125 -14.86 2.70 -21.45
N GLY A 126 -14.76 1.67 -20.61
CA GLY A 126 -15.90 0.99 -19.99
C GLY A 126 -16.48 1.72 -18.78
N ALA A 127 -15.68 2.53 -18.11
CA ALA A 127 -16.10 3.31 -16.94
C ALA A 127 -17.15 4.38 -17.28
N GLN A 128 -17.10 5.03 -18.46
CA GLN A 128 -18.11 6.00 -18.86
C GLN A 128 -19.51 5.39 -18.87
N ALA A 129 -19.66 4.18 -19.40
CA ALA A 129 -20.97 3.50 -19.43
C ALA A 129 -21.51 3.19 -18.03
N LEU A 130 -20.63 2.84 -17.09
CA LEU A 130 -21.00 2.62 -15.69
C LEU A 130 -21.36 3.93 -14.98
N VAL A 131 -20.56 4.99 -15.20
CA VAL A 131 -20.86 6.34 -14.66
C VAL A 131 -22.21 6.82 -15.19
N ASP A 132 -22.46 6.70 -16.49
CA ASP A 132 -23.76 7.06 -17.11
C ASP A 132 -24.95 6.25 -16.55
N GLU A 133 -24.73 4.99 -16.16
CA GLU A 133 -25.75 4.17 -15.51
C GLU A 133 -26.06 4.69 -14.10
N VAL A 134 -25.02 4.99 -13.32
CA VAL A 134 -25.14 5.46 -11.94
C VAL A 134 -25.70 6.87 -11.90
N ASP A 135 -25.23 7.77 -12.77
CA ASP A 135 -25.68 9.16 -12.87
C ASP A 135 -27.19 9.27 -13.11
N LYS A 136 -27.75 8.41 -13.98
CA LYS A 136 -29.21 8.33 -14.23
C LYS A 136 -30.03 7.95 -12.99
N ARG A 137 -29.39 7.43 -11.95
CA ARG A 137 -30.03 6.88 -10.74
C ARG A 137 -29.65 7.64 -9.47
N SER A 138 -28.76 8.63 -9.57
CA SER A 138 -28.24 9.41 -8.45
C SER A 138 -28.28 10.92 -8.77
N ASP A 139 -28.18 11.72 -7.74
CA ASP A 139 -28.08 13.17 -7.81
C ASP A 139 -26.61 13.64 -7.66
N TYR A 140 -25.70 12.71 -7.31
CA TYR A 140 -24.26 12.95 -7.12
C TYR A 140 -23.49 11.64 -7.28
N VAL A 141 -22.41 11.65 -8.06
CA VAL A 141 -21.60 10.46 -8.36
C VAL A 141 -20.23 10.58 -7.70
N ILE A 142 -19.90 9.60 -6.85
CA ILE A 142 -18.59 9.46 -6.22
C ILE A 142 -17.89 8.23 -6.81
N VAL A 143 -16.62 8.38 -7.20
CA VAL A 143 -15.72 7.26 -7.43
C VAL A 143 -14.87 7.07 -6.17
N LEU A 144 -15.07 5.95 -5.48
CA LEU A 144 -14.22 5.52 -4.37
C LEU A 144 -13.07 4.73 -4.97
N ALA A 145 -11.89 5.34 -5.02
CA ALA A 145 -10.75 4.88 -5.78
C ALA A 145 -9.56 4.50 -4.90
N HIS A 146 -8.83 3.48 -5.34
CA HIS A 146 -7.48 3.19 -4.85
C HIS A 146 -6.54 3.21 -6.07
N LEU A 147 -6.35 4.38 -6.69
CA LEU A 147 -5.63 4.54 -7.96
C LEU A 147 -4.35 5.36 -7.80
N GLY A 148 -4.36 6.34 -6.92
CA GLY A 148 -3.26 7.27 -6.71
C GLY A 148 -3.25 8.44 -7.69
N LEU A 149 -2.42 9.42 -7.35
CA LEU A 149 -2.22 10.65 -8.13
C LEU A 149 -0.82 10.73 -8.73
N ASP A 150 0.14 9.96 -8.20
CA ASP A 150 1.53 10.06 -8.56
C ASP A 150 1.86 9.30 -9.83
N GLU A 151 2.69 9.92 -10.64
CA GLU A 151 3.36 9.32 -11.79
C GLU A 151 4.59 8.49 -11.36
N ASP A 152 4.73 8.09 -10.09
CA ASP A 152 5.93 7.45 -9.53
C ASP A 152 6.08 5.96 -9.90
N GLY A 153 5.94 5.66 -11.20
CA GLY A 153 6.15 4.32 -11.74
C GLY A 153 4.91 3.43 -11.68
N SER A 154 3.75 3.98 -11.38
CA SER A 154 2.47 3.31 -11.61
C SER A 154 2.29 3.06 -13.11
N VAL A 155 2.18 1.80 -13.50
CA VAL A 155 1.88 1.39 -14.89
C VAL A 155 0.38 1.50 -15.12
N GLY A 156 -0.30 2.36 -14.40
CA GLY A 156 -1.74 2.33 -14.30
C GLY A 156 -2.42 3.66 -14.53
N ILE A 157 -3.71 3.60 -14.38
CA ILE A 157 -4.63 4.73 -14.45
C ILE A 157 -4.58 5.45 -13.10
N THR A 158 -4.40 6.76 -13.12
CA THR A 158 -4.48 7.62 -11.94
C THR A 158 -5.87 8.24 -11.81
N SER A 159 -6.23 8.65 -10.60
CA SER A 159 -7.49 9.38 -10.35
C SER A 159 -7.59 10.67 -11.18
N LYS A 160 -6.45 11.33 -11.45
CA LYS A 160 -6.40 12.49 -12.33
C LYS A 160 -6.79 12.14 -13.78
N MET A 161 -6.26 11.01 -14.30
CA MET A 161 -6.62 10.55 -15.65
C MET A 161 -8.11 10.20 -15.75
N ILE A 162 -8.70 9.62 -14.71
CA ILE A 162 -10.14 9.36 -14.65
C ILE A 162 -10.90 10.67 -14.74
N ALA A 163 -10.55 11.68 -13.93
CA ALA A 163 -11.20 12.97 -13.92
C ALA A 163 -11.07 13.74 -15.27
N GLU A 164 -9.95 13.55 -15.98
CA GLU A 164 -9.70 14.20 -17.28
C GLU A 164 -10.44 13.54 -18.45
N ASN A 165 -10.84 12.26 -18.33
CA ASN A 165 -11.33 11.47 -19.46
C ASN A 165 -12.75 10.93 -19.31
N ILE A 166 -13.36 11.03 -18.12
CA ILE A 166 -14.69 10.49 -17.83
C ILE A 166 -15.61 11.60 -17.33
N ASP A 167 -16.68 11.84 -18.04
CA ASP A 167 -17.70 12.84 -17.68
C ASP A 167 -18.68 12.28 -16.63
N GLY A 168 -19.28 13.17 -15.84
CA GLY A 168 -20.36 12.83 -14.92
C GLY A 168 -19.90 12.32 -13.53
N ILE A 169 -18.61 12.45 -13.21
CA ILE A 169 -18.08 12.20 -11.87
C ILE A 169 -17.97 13.53 -11.13
N ASP A 170 -18.64 13.63 -9.97
CA ASP A 170 -18.60 14.84 -9.14
C ASP A 170 -17.41 14.84 -8.18
N LEU A 171 -17.06 13.65 -7.61
CA LEU A 171 -16.02 13.49 -6.59
C LEU A 171 -15.29 12.18 -6.76
N ILE A 172 -13.95 12.22 -6.61
CA ILE A 172 -13.10 11.03 -6.44
C ILE A 172 -12.51 11.07 -5.03
N VAL A 173 -12.73 10.01 -4.25
CA VAL A 173 -12.08 9.76 -2.96
C VAL A 173 -10.98 8.75 -3.20
N ASP A 174 -9.71 9.16 -3.08
CA ASP A 174 -8.56 8.38 -3.56
C ASP A 174 -7.57 8.00 -2.46
N GLY A 175 -6.84 6.92 -2.70
CA GLY A 175 -5.76 6.38 -1.86
C GLY A 175 -4.50 6.04 -2.66
N HIS A 176 -3.79 4.95 -2.32
CA HIS A 176 -2.64 4.33 -2.99
C HIS A 176 -1.33 5.13 -2.95
N SER A 177 -1.31 6.38 -3.44
CA SER A 177 -0.09 7.21 -3.50
C SER A 177 0.27 7.88 -2.17
N HIS A 178 -0.58 7.77 -1.15
CA HIS A 178 -0.44 8.42 0.16
C HIS A 178 -0.40 9.97 0.06
N THR A 179 -0.96 10.52 -1.00
CA THR A 179 -0.98 11.97 -1.25
C THR A 179 -1.85 12.67 -0.21
N VAL A 180 -1.40 13.82 0.28
CA VAL A 180 -2.17 14.68 1.19
C VAL A 180 -2.68 15.87 0.39
N LEU A 181 -4.00 15.96 0.22
CA LEU A 181 -4.67 17.09 -0.43
C LEU A 181 -5.46 17.87 0.62
N GLU A 182 -4.86 18.91 1.20
CA GLU A 182 -5.44 19.67 2.33
C GLU A 182 -6.82 20.24 2.02
N ASN A 183 -7.03 20.71 0.80
CA ASN A 183 -8.30 21.34 0.36
C ASN A 183 -8.87 20.66 -0.90
N GLY A 184 -8.47 19.43 -1.16
CA GLY A 184 -8.80 18.75 -2.40
C GLY A 184 -8.14 19.37 -3.63
N MET A 185 -8.38 18.77 -4.78
CA MET A 185 -7.92 19.24 -6.10
C MET A 185 -9.10 19.19 -7.07
N LYS A 186 -9.30 20.22 -7.86
CA LYS A 186 -10.32 20.21 -8.92
C LYS A 186 -9.64 19.96 -10.26
N VAL A 187 -10.11 18.93 -10.97
CA VAL A 187 -9.66 18.58 -12.33
C VAL A 187 -10.92 18.57 -13.21
N GLU A 188 -10.97 19.46 -14.20
CA GLU A 188 -12.16 19.75 -14.98
C GLU A 188 -13.36 20.03 -14.04
N ASP A 189 -14.43 19.25 -14.13
CA ASP A 189 -15.59 19.39 -13.25
C ASP A 189 -15.55 18.51 -11.98
N THR A 190 -14.57 17.61 -11.89
CA THR A 190 -14.43 16.61 -10.82
C THR A 190 -13.56 17.11 -9.68
N TRP A 191 -14.00 16.92 -8.43
CA TRP A 191 -13.16 17.07 -7.25
C TRP A 191 -12.40 15.77 -6.97
N ILE A 192 -11.13 15.87 -6.56
CA ILE A 192 -10.32 14.75 -6.07
C ILE A 192 -9.87 15.08 -4.66
N VAL A 193 -10.06 14.13 -3.74
CA VAL A 193 -9.62 14.23 -2.34
C VAL A 193 -8.79 13.01 -1.94
N SER A 194 -7.80 13.22 -1.09
CA SER A 194 -6.96 12.16 -0.54
C SER A 194 -6.42 12.58 0.83
N ALA A 195 -6.47 11.69 1.81
CA ALA A 195 -6.17 11.97 3.21
C ALA A 195 -4.81 11.41 3.67
N GLY A 196 -3.92 11.06 2.75
CA GLY A 196 -2.60 10.54 3.09
C GLY A 196 -2.63 9.08 3.54
N GLU A 197 -2.00 8.78 4.68
CA GLU A 197 -1.80 7.41 5.16
C GLU A 197 -1.91 7.28 6.68
N TYR A 198 -2.13 6.07 7.18
CA TYR A 198 -2.06 5.69 8.60
C TYR A 198 -2.96 6.53 9.52
N MET A 199 -4.14 6.94 9.07
CA MET A 199 -5.07 7.78 9.84
C MET A 199 -4.42 9.07 10.39
N LYS A 200 -3.39 9.59 9.70
CA LYS A 200 -2.80 10.91 10.04
C LYS A 200 -3.82 12.03 9.86
N TYR A 201 -4.74 11.84 8.92
CA TYR A 201 -5.84 12.75 8.63
C TYR A 201 -7.14 11.99 8.40
N VAL A 202 -8.25 12.65 8.70
CA VAL A 202 -9.59 12.30 8.24
C VAL A 202 -9.98 13.33 7.18
N GLY A 203 -10.28 12.87 5.97
CA GLY A 203 -10.81 13.71 4.90
C GLY A 203 -12.29 13.99 5.13
N VAL A 204 -12.68 15.24 5.01
CA VAL A 204 -14.08 15.67 5.09
C VAL A 204 -14.45 16.42 3.82
N VAL A 205 -15.58 16.05 3.22
CA VAL A 205 -16.15 16.79 2.09
C VAL A 205 -17.57 17.21 2.49
N GLU A 206 -17.76 18.49 2.75
CA GLU A 206 -19.06 19.04 3.05
C GLU A 206 -19.77 19.44 1.74
N LEU A 207 -20.95 18.88 1.51
CA LEU A 207 -21.79 19.18 0.36
C LEU A 207 -22.96 20.08 0.79
N LYS A 208 -23.07 21.26 0.19
CA LYS A 208 -24.28 22.08 0.32
C LYS A 208 -25.28 21.68 -0.76
N VAL A 209 -26.44 21.17 -0.34
CA VAL A 209 -27.47 20.66 -1.25
C VAL A 209 -28.70 21.56 -1.16
N GLU A 210 -29.18 22.07 -2.29
CA GLU A 210 -30.42 22.84 -2.45
C GLU A 210 -31.21 22.25 -3.62
N ASP A 211 -32.47 21.93 -3.40
CA ASP A 211 -33.38 21.35 -4.41
C ASP A 211 -32.77 20.16 -5.16
N LYS A 212 -32.14 19.24 -4.42
CA LYS A 212 -31.41 18.06 -4.95
C LYS A 212 -30.19 18.37 -5.85
N LYS A 213 -29.68 19.59 -5.77
CA LYS A 213 -28.45 19.97 -6.47
C LYS A 213 -27.38 20.37 -5.48
N VAL A 214 -26.17 19.89 -5.71
CA VAL A 214 -25.01 20.36 -4.96
C VAL A 214 -24.64 21.74 -5.46
N THR A 215 -24.73 22.74 -4.56
CA THR A 215 -24.40 24.13 -4.87
C THR A 215 -22.97 24.49 -4.49
N ASN A 216 -22.40 23.81 -3.51
CA ASN A 216 -21.01 23.99 -3.08
C ASN A 216 -20.41 22.67 -2.56
N VAL A 217 -19.09 22.54 -2.74
CA VAL A 217 -18.27 21.42 -2.24
C VAL A 217 -17.13 22.03 -1.42
N TYR A 218 -16.96 21.60 -0.19
CA TYR A 218 -15.92 22.08 0.74
C TYR A 218 -15.08 20.92 1.24
N PRO A 219 -14.01 20.53 0.53
CA PRO A 219 -13.08 19.52 1.00
C PRO A 219 -12.06 20.09 1.98
N PHE A 220 -11.78 19.38 3.06
CA PHE A 220 -10.72 19.72 4.03
C PHE A 220 -10.24 18.49 4.79
N LEU A 221 -9.13 18.60 5.47
CA LEU A 221 -8.56 17.55 6.31
C LEU A 221 -8.63 17.94 7.78
N VAL A 222 -8.88 16.94 8.63
CA VAL A 222 -8.75 17.04 10.09
C VAL A 222 -7.60 16.11 10.48
N SER A 223 -6.55 16.67 11.09
CA SER A 223 -5.40 15.86 11.50
C SER A 223 -5.69 15.07 12.79
N ALA A 224 -5.01 13.93 12.96
CA ALA A 224 -5.06 13.16 14.20
C ALA A 224 -4.57 13.97 15.42
N ALA A 225 -3.70 14.96 15.21
CA ALA A 225 -3.23 15.87 16.25
C ALA A 225 -4.37 16.81 16.72
N GLU A 226 -5.13 17.36 15.78
CA GLU A 226 -6.30 18.21 16.08
C GLU A 226 -7.42 17.44 16.78
N VAL A 227 -7.61 16.15 16.43
CA VAL A 227 -8.57 15.29 17.14
C VAL A 227 -8.13 15.06 18.59
N LYS A 228 -6.82 14.86 18.84
CA LYS A 228 -6.26 14.68 20.19
C LYS A 228 -6.25 15.94 21.03
N ASP A 229 -6.07 17.10 20.38
CA ASP A 229 -6.08 18.42 21.03
C ASP A 229 -6.92 19.39 20.19
N PRO A 230 -8.26 19.40 20.37
CA PRO A 230 -9.17 20.27 19.62
C PRO A 230 -8.86 21.76 19.77
N SER A 231 -8.12 22.17 20.82
CA SER A 231 -7.71 23.56 21.01
C SER A 231 -6.79 24.09 19.91
N THR A 232 -6.12 23.17 19.17
CA THR A 232 -5.24 23.49 18.04
C THR A 232 -6.00 23.66 16.72
N SER A 233 -7.25 23.18 16.64
CA SER A 233 -8.07 23.20 15.43
C SER A 233 -8.95 24.45 15.36
N GLU A 234 -8.84 25.21 14.26
CA GLU A 234 -9.75 26.34 14.01
C GLU A 234 -11.19 25.86 13.75
N LEU A 235 -11.37 24.70 13.13
CA LEU A 235 -12.67 24.08 12.93
C LEU A 235 -13.34 23.72 14.26
N ALA A 236 -12.61 23.05 15.16
CA ALA A 236 -13.12 22.68 16.47
C ALA A 236 -13.54 23.92 17.28
N LYS A 237 -12.73 24.99 17.24
CA LYS A 237 -13.07 26.29 17.86
C LYS A 237 -14.36 26.87 17.26
N PHE A 238 -14.49 26.85 15.94
CA PHE A 238 -15.65 27.38 15.24
C PHE A 238 -16.95 26.64 15.59
N VAL A 239 -16.90 25.30 15.68
CA VAL A 239 -18.06 24.46 16.02
C VAL A 239 -18.24 24.24 17.53
N GLY A 240 -17.33 24.75 18.36
CA GLY A 240 -17.40 24.67 19.83
C GLY A 240 -17.02 23.30 20.40
N ILE A 241 -16.24 22.49 19.69
CA ILE A 241 -15.72 21.23 20.18
C ILE A 241 -14.47 21.51 21.04
N THR A 242 -14.52 21.10 22.30
CA THR A 242 -13.41 21.26 23.25
C THR A 242 -12.70 19.97 23.61
N GLU A 243 -13.34 18.84 23.37
CA GLU A 243 -12.84 17.49 23.68
C GLU A 243 -13.45 16.47 22.73
N VAL A 244 -12.67 15.44 22.36
CA VAL A 244 -13.13 14.28 21.59
C VAL A 244 -12.82 13.04 22.40
N GLU A 245 -13.84 12.36 22.88
CA GLU A 245 -13.70 11.13 23.62
C GLU A 245 -13.63 9.91 22.67
N PRO A 246 -12.72 8.96 22.91
CA PRO A 246 -12.73 7.70 22.19
C PRO A 246 -14.04 6.94 22.39
N ASP A 247 -14.52 6.27 21.34
CA ASP A 247 -15.62 5.32 21.49
C ASP A 247 -15.18 4.16 22.42
N ALA A 248 -15.94 3.94 23.48
CA ALA A 248 -15.56 3.01 24.55
C ALA A 248 -15.56 1.53 24.09
N GLU A 249 -16.44 1.14 23.17
CA GLU A 249 -16.52 -0.23 22.65
C GLU A 249 -15.37 -0.50 21.67
N VAL A 250 -15.11 0.44 20.77
CA VAL A 250 -13.97 0.38 19.84
C VAL A 250 -12.66 0.35 20.61
N GLN A 251 -12.49 1.22 21.62
CA GLN A 251 -11.28 1.25 22.44
C GLN A 251 -11.08 -0.07 23.19
N ALA A 252 -12.14 -0.63 23.80
CA ALA A 252 -12.05 -1.90 24.50
C ALA A 252 -11.70 -3.06 23.57
N TYR A 253 -12.22 -3.07 22.34
CA TYR A 253 -11.87 -4.06 21.33
C TYR A 253 -10.38 -3.96 20.95
N ILE A 254 -9.89 -2.75 20.64
CA ILE A 254 -8.48 -2.52 20.31
C ILE A 254 -7.56 -2.94 21.46
N ASP A 255 -7.88 -2.59 22.69
CA ASP A 255 -7.07 -2.92 23.86
C ASP A 255 -7.01 -4.43 24.13
N ALA A 256 -8.11 -5.15 23.90
CA ALA A 256 -8.13 -6.60 23.97
C ALA A 256 -7.19 -7.24 22.93
N GLN A 257 -7.24 -6.74 21.67
CA GLN A 257 -6.37 -7.24 20.62
C GLN A 257 -4.89 -6.93 20.91
N LYS A 258 -4.57 -5.70 21.33
CA LYS A 258 -3.20 -5.30 21.71
C LYS A 258 -2.65 -6.15 22.84
N LYS A 259 -3.46 -6.50 23.82
CA LYS A 259 -3.05 -7.35 24.96
C LYS A 259 -2.63 -8.76 24.52
N GLU A 260 -3.32 -9.34 23.55
CA GLU A 260 -2.94 -10.64 23.00
C GLU A 260 -1.61 -10.54 22.22
N LEU A 261 -1.41 -9.46 21.48
CA LEU A 261 -0.20 -9.23 20.70
C LEU A 261 1.03 -8.89 21.54
N ALA A 262 0.85 -8.20 22.67
CA ALA A 262 1.95 -7.70 23.50
C ALA A 262 2.95 -8.80 23.89
N LYS A 263 2.48 -10.03 24.11
CA LYS A 263 3.32 -11.19 24.43
C LYS A 263 4.35 -11.52 23.34
N ILE A 264 4.05 -11.16 22.09
CA ILE A 264 4.92 -11.40 20.92
C ILE A 264 5.66 -10.11 20.58
N THR A 265 4.96 -9.01 20.51
CA THR A 265 5.48 -7.75 19.95
C THR A 265 6.42 -7.02 20.90
N GLU A 266 6.25 -7.15 22.21
CA GLU A 266 7.12 -6.51 23.20
C GLU A 266 8.41 -7.30 23.53
N GLN A 267 8.59 -8.46 22.92
CA GLN A 267 9.81 -9.25 23.11
C GLN A 267 11.01 -8.50 22.53
N VAL A 268 11.93 -8.07 23.41
CA VAL A 268 13.21 -7.49 23.01
C VAL A 268 14.10 -8.59 22.43
N VAL A 269 14.59 -8.39 21.22
CA VAL A 269 15.42 -9.37 20.47
C VAL A 269 16.87 -8.92 20.30
N ALA A 270 17.11 -7.60 20.25
CA ALA A 270 18.43 -7.04 20.03
C ALA A 270 18.51 -5.59 20.56
N TYR A 271 19.68 -4.94 20.38
CA TYR A 271 19.89 -3.53 20.69
C TYR A 271 20.66 -2.85 19.54
N THR A 272 20.26 -1.65 19.14
CA THR A 272 21.00 -0.86 18.17
C THR A 272 21.50 0.47 18.77
N PRO A 273 22.80 0.80 18.63
CA PRO A 273 23.33 2.09 19.06
C PRO A 273 23.11 3.22 18.05
N VAL A 274 22.56 2.90 16.86
CA VAL A 274 22.30 3.86 15.78
C VAL A 274 20.91 3.65 15.23
N ARG A 275 20.29 4.72 14.74
CA ARG A 275 19.02 4.59 13.99
C ARG A 275 19.24 3.75 12.73
N LEU A 276 18.36 2.77 12.50
CA LEU A 276 18.28 1.98 11.28
C LEU A 276 17.24 2.60 10.37
N GLU A 277 17.72 3.14 9.24
CA GLU A 277 16.93 4.00 8.36
C GLU A 277 16.06 3.19 7.41
N GLY A 278 14.74 3.32 7.55
CA GLY A 278 13.71 2.69 6.73
C GLY A 278 12.67 3.66 6.20
N GLU A 279 12.92 5.00 6.29
CA GLU A 279 12.00 6.01 5.78
C GLU A 279 11.77 5.82 4.28
N ARG A 280 10.49 5.95 3.88
CA ARG A 280 10.03 5.73 2.50
C ARG A 280 10.89 6.47 1.46
N ALA A 281 11.15 7.76 1.69
CA ALA A 281 11.92 8.59 0.77
C ALA A 281 13.35 8.10 0.59
N ASP A 282 13.93 7.51 1.62
CA ASP A 282 15.31 7.05 1.64
C ASP A 282 15.46 5.65 1.03
N VAL A 283 14.72 4.68 1.50
CA VAL A 283 14.82 3.29 1.00
C VAL A 283 14.41 3.14 -0.45
N ARG A 284 13.66 4.11 -1.00
CA ARG A 284 13.21 4.12 -2.40
C ARG A 284 14.08 4.95 -3.35
N THR A 285 15.16 5.57 -2.84
CA THR A 285 16.04 6.44 -3.65
C THR A 285 17.53 6.19 -3.43
N ARG A 286 17.91 5.52 -2.33
CA ARG A 286 19.30 5.27 -1.97
C ARG A 286 19.46 4.02 -1.11
N PRO A 287 20.64 3.38 -1.08
CA PRO A 287 20.94 2.36 -0.07
C PRO A 287 20.85 2.94 1.35
N THR A 288 20.24 2.20 2.28
CA THR A 288 20.18 2.55 3.69
C THR A 288 20.88 1.48 4.54
N ASN A 289 21.22 1.83 5.78
CA ASN A 289 21.84 0.87 6.71
C ASN A 289 20.86 -0.28 7.04
N LEU A 290 19.57 0.00 7.22
CA LEU A 290 18.55 -1.03 7.44
C LEU A 290 18.35 -1.91 6.20
N GLY A 291 18.18 -1.31 5.02
CA GLY A 291 18.00 -2.05 3.77
C GLY A 291 19.22 -2.94 3.45
N THR A 292 20.43 -2.43 3.65
CA THR A 292 21.68 -3.20 3.50
C THR A 292 21.76 -4.33 4.53
N MET A 293 21.32 -4.09 5.78
CA MET A 293 21.28 -5.10 6.84
C MET A 293 20.32 -6.24 6.48
N ILE A 294 19.11 -5.93 6.01
CA ILE A 294 18.14 -6.92 5.55
C ILE A 294 18.73 -7.77 4.42
N ALA A 295 19.28 -7.12 3.39
CA ALA A 295 19.92 -7.83 2.27
C ALA A 295 21.10 -8.68 2.74
N THR A 296 21.89 -8.24 3.72
CA THR A 296 22.99 -9.02 4.30
C THR A 296 22.46 -10.24 5.04
N ALA A 297 21.42 -10.09 5.85
CA ALA A 297 20.78 -11.19 6.54
C ALA A 297 20.24 -12.25 5.56
N MET A 298 19.60 -11.82 4.47
CA MET A 298 19.14 -12.72 3.40
C MET A 298 20.31 -13.48 2.74
N LYS A 299 21.39 -12.77 2.41
CA LYS A 299 22.59 -13.35 1.81
C LYS A 299 23.20 -14.41 2.72
N ASP A 300 23.39 -14.08 3.99
CA ASP A 300 24.05 -14.95 4.97
C ASP A 300 23.21 -16.18 5.30
N SER A 301 21.89 -16.04 5.40
CA SER A 301 20.96 -17.15 5.69
C SER A 301 20.89 -18.18 4.56
N THR A 302 21.22 -17.79 3.31
CA THR A 302 21.13 -18.65 2.12
C THR A 302 22.48 -19.11 1.59
N GLY A 303 23.57 -18.48 2.03
CA GLY A 303 24.89 -18.69 1.46
C GLY A 303 25.03 -18.18 0.01
N ALA A 304 24.22 -17.18 -0.37
CA ALA A 304 24.26 -16.57 -1.69
C ALA A 304 25.53 -15.75 -1.93
N ASP A 305 25.90 -15.56 -3.21
CA ASP A 305 26.97 -14.64 -3.60
C ASP A 305 26.59 -13.19 -3.33
N VAL A 306 25.35 -12.85 -3.65
CA VAL A 306 24.75 -11.52 -3.51
C VAL A 306 23.30 -11.59 -3.03
N ALA A 307 22.79 -10.48 -2.52
CA ALA A 307 21.37 -10.33 -2.23
C ALA A 307 20.82 -9.01 -2.75
N LEU A 308 19.54 -9.03 -3.09
CA LEU A 308 18.79 -7.88 -3.56
C LEU A 308 17.36 -7.97 -3.03
N THR A 309 16.88 -6.90 -2.39
CA THR A 309 15.48 -6.76 -1.97
C THR A 309 14.98 -5.36 -2.32
N ASN A 310 13.68 -5.23 -2.52
CA ASN A 310 13.05 -3.96 -2.90
C ASN A 310 12.89 -3.00 -1.71
N GLY A 311 13.17 -1.73 -1.92
CA GLY A 311 12.99 -0.69 -0.91
C GLY A 311 11.53 -0.53 -0.46
N GLY A 312 10.57 -0.84 -1.33
CA GLY A 312 9.14 -0.86 -1.01
C GLY A 312 8.76 -1.92 0.04
N GLY A 313 9.57 -2.96 0.19
CA GLY A 313 9.41 -3.99 1.22
C GLY A 313 9.78 -3.52 2.64
N VAL A 314 10.52 -2.41 2.77
CA VAL A 314 10.94 -1.82 4.06
C VAL A 314 9.99 -0.68 4.42
N ARG A 315 9.24 -0.83 5.53
CA ARG A 315 8.09 0.03 5.82
C ARG A 315 8.27 0.98 7.01
N ALA A 316 9.29 0.81 7.81
CA ALA A 316 9.58 1.65 8.97
C ALA A 316 11.07 1.69 9.28
N SER A 317 11.51 2.73 10.00
CA SER A 317 12.81 2.81 10.64
C SER A 317 12.77 2.16 12.03
N ILE A 318 13.94 1.81 12.57
CA ILE A 318 14.09 1.39 13.96
C ILE A 318 14.98 2.44 14.64
N ASP A 319 14.51 3.00 15.76
CA ASP A 319 15.25 4.00 16.50
C ASP A 319 16.35 3.38 17.37
N VAL A 320 17.23 4.24 17.92
CA VAL A 320 18.28 3.83 18.84
C VAL A 320 17.67 3.23 20.11
N GLY A 321 18.12 2.07 20.50
CA GLY A 321 17.62 1.40 21.70
C GLY A 321 17.43 -0.09 21.54
N ASP A 322 16.57 -0.63 22.38
CA ASP A 322 16.13 -2.03 22.32
C ASP A 322 15.27 -2.23 21.06
N ILE A 323 15.51 -3.30 20.34
CA ILE A 323 14.75 -3.70 19.16
C ILE A 323 13.77 -4.78 19.61
N THR A 324 12.48 -4.56 19.36
CA THR A 324 11.42 -5.50 19.68
C THR A 324 11.00 -6.33 18.45
N ARG A 325 10.38 -7.47 18.69
CA ARG A 325 9.79 -8.30 17.64
C ARG A 325 8.73 -7.52 16.84
N GLY A 326 7.96 -6.67 17.51
CA GLY A 326 6.92 -5.83 16.89
C GLY A 326 7.51 -4.81 15.90
N GLU A 327 8.64 -4.18 16.23
CA GLU A 327 9.33 -3.27 15.31
C GLU A 327 9.81 -4.00 14.06
N ILE A 328 10.36 -5.20 14.18
CA ILE A 328 10.79 -6.01 13.02
C ILE A 328 9.61 -6.36 12.12
N ILE A 329 8.47 -6.77 12.70
CA ILE A 329 7.24 -7.05 11.93
C ILE A 329 6.72 -5.77 11.25
N THR A 330 6.84 -4.63 11.89
CA THR A 330 6.47 -3.33 11.30
C THR A 330 7.39 -2.95 10.12
N VAL A 331 8.69 -3.26 10.23
CA VAL A 331 9.66 -3.05 9.15
C VAL A 331 9.37 -3.95 7.94
N LEU A 332 9.06 -5.23 8.17
CA LEU A 332 8.89 -6.28 7.15
C LEU A 332 7.51 -6.95 7.25
N PRO A 333 6.42 -6.22 6.94
CA PRO A 333 5.07 -6.69 7.26
C PRO A 333 4.46 -7.70 6.27
N PHE A 334 5.10 -7.95 5.13
CA PHE A 334 4.46 -8.65 3.98
C PHE A 334 4.46 -10.18 4.06
N ASN A 335 5.03 -10.78 5.13
CA ASN A 335 5.20 -12.23 5.27
C ASN A 335 5.97 -12.87 4.08
N ASN A 336 6.78 -12.07 3.38
CA ASN A 336 7.62 -12.58 2.32
C ASN A 336 8.67 -13.55 2.88
N THR A 337 8.99 -14.58 2.09
CA THR A 337 10.06 -15.53 2.41
C THR A 337 11.32 -15.24 1.60
N VAL A 338 12.47 -15.55 2.18
CA VAL A 338 13.74 -15.49 1.43
C VAL A 338 13.78 -16.66 0.45
N VAL A 339 14.18 -16.38 -0.77
CA VAL A 339 14.43 -17.42 -1.78
C VAL A 339 15.82 -17.26 -2.38
N LEU A 340 16.39 -18.36 -2.83
CA LEU A 340 17.65 -18.41 -3.57
C LEU A 340 17.34 -18.76 -5.01
N VAL A 341 17.81 -17.94 -5.94
CA VAL A 341 17.68 -18.16 -7.38
C VAL A 341 19.07 -18.15 -8.04
N GLU A 342 19.20 -18.82 -9.18
CA GLU A 342 20.39 -18.71 -10.03
C GLU A 342 20.09 -17.71 -11.14
N VAL A 343 20.93 -16.70 -11.26
CA VAL A 343 20.82 -15.62 -12.24
C VAL A 343 22.11 -15.46 -13.01
N THR A 344 22.04 -14.93 -14.23
CA THR A 344 23.25 -14.53 -14.97
C THR A 344 23.75 -13.18 -14.47
N GLY A 345 25.02 -12.86 -14.73
CA GLY A 345 25.50 -11.50 -14.46
C GLY A 345 24.74 -10.43 -15.27
N GLN A 346 24.18 -10.79 -16.45
CA GLN A 346 23.31 -9.90 -17.20
C GLN A 346 22.02 -9.62 -16.43
N ASP A 347 21.37 -10.65 -15.86
CA ASP A 347 20.16 -10.46 -15.04
C ASP A 347 20.41 -9.52 -13.84
N ILE A 348 21.62 -9.59 -13.22
CA ILE A 348 22.02 -8.67 -12.15
C ILE A 348 22.10 -7.23 -12.67
N TYR A 349 22.73 -7.00 -13.85
CA TYR A 349 22.78 -5.65 -14.44
C TYR A 349 21.38 -5.14 -14.80
N ASP A 350 20.54 -6.00 -15.38
CA ASP A 350 19.18 -5.63 -15.80
C ASP A 350 18.30 -5.30 -14.56
N ALA A 351 18.41 -6.08 -13.48
CA ALA A 351 17.74 -5.81 -12.22
C ALA A 351 18.17 -4.45 -11.62
N LEU A 352 19.46 -4.16 -11.62
CA LEU A 352 19.97 -2.89 -11.11
C LEU A 352 19.58 -1.71 -12.01
N GLU A 353 19.68 -1.83 -13.35
CA GLU A 353 19.23 -0.78 -14.28
C GLU A 353 17.73 -0.49 -14.11
N PHE A 354 16.91 -1.54 -13.97
CA PHE A 354 15.49 -1.40 -13.71
C PHE A 354 15.24 -0.65 -12.39
N GLY A 355 15.83 -1.11 -11.28
CA GLY A 355 15.62 -0.51 -9.96
C GLY A 355 16.09 0.94 -9.84
N TYR A 356 17.16 1.30 -10.57
CA TYR A 356 17.70 2.67 -10.60
C TYR A 356 17.03 3.57 -11.66
N SER A 357 16.08 3.04 -12.47
CA SER A 357 15.49 3.74 -13.62
C SER A 357 14.73 5.00 -13.25
N GLN A 358 14.11 5.05 -12.10
CA GLN A 358 13.26 6.17 -11.66
C GLN A 358 14.02 7.31 -10.96
N LEU A 359 15.28 7.10 -10.56
CA LEU A 359 16.03 8.15 -9.88
C LEU A 359 16.01 9.49 -10.65
N PRO A 360 15.81 10.63 -9.98
CA PRO A 360 15.81 10.85 -8.54
C PRO A 360 14.46 10.59 -7.86
N ASN A 361 13.41 10.19 -8.57
CA ASN A 361 12.09 9.92 -8.03
C ASN A 361 12.09 8.66 -7.16
N GLN A 362 11.16 8.58 -6.22
CA GLN A 362 10.97 7.41 -5.39
C GLN A 362 10.48 6.23 -6.25
N ASN A 363 11.04 5.04 -5.97
CA ASN A 363 10.62 3.79 -6.60
C ASN A 363 10.55 2.67 -5.57
N GLY A 364 9.39 2.04 -5.40
CA GLY A 364 9.24 0.86 -4.52
C GLY A 364 10.20 -0.26 -4.89
N GLY A 365 10.48 -0.43 -6.17
CA GLY A 365 11.46 -1.37 -6.70
C GLY A 365 12.93 -0.95 -6.51
N PHE A 366 13.26 0.22 -5.91
CA PHE A 366 14.66 0.59 -5.69
C PHE A 366 15.39 -0.48 -4.87
N PRO A 367 16.55 -1.02 -5.37
CA PRO A 367 17.17 -2.18 -4.76
C PRO A 367 18.00 -1.81 -3.52
N GLN A 368 17.74 -2.51 -2.43
CA GLN A 368 18.63 -2.61 -1.29
C GLN A 368 19.46 -3.88 -1.45
N THR A 369 20.79 -3.79 -1.37
CA THR A 369 21.67 -4.87 -1.81
C THR A 369 22.76 -5.23 -0.80
N ALA A 370 23.26 -6.49 -0.91
CA ALA A 370 24.43 -6.95 -0.18
C ALA A 370 25.32 -7.86 -1.06
N GLY A 371 26.61 -7.93 -0.73
CA GLY A 371 27.59 -8.78 -1.45
C GLY A 371 28.10 -8.17 -2.76
N MET A 372 27.63 -6.97 -3.15
CA MET A 372 28.07 -6.30 -4.37
C MET A 372 28.40 -4.82 -4.15
N GLN A 373 29.31 -4.31 -4.97
CA GLN A 373 29.61 -2.87 -5.06
C GLN A 373 29.10 -2.36 -6.40
N ILE A 374 28.28 -1.31 -6.36
CA ILE A 374 27.59 -0.76 -7.53
C ILE A 374 28.13 0.62 -7.82
N VAL A 375 28.67 0.82 -9.03
CA VAL A 375 29.06 2.13 -9.55
C VAL A 375 27.98 2.58 -10.54
N TYR A 376 27.31 3.68 -10.25
CA TYR A 376 26.21 4.18 -11.07
C TYR A 376 26.26 5.70 -11.24
N SER A 377 25.52 6.20 -12.21
CA SER A 377 25.30 7.63 -12.44
C SER A 377 23.83 7.93 -12.67
N ARG A 378 23.22 8.62 -11.72
CA ARG A 378 21.82 9.07 -11.84
C ARG A 378 21.56 10.06 -12.98
N PHE A 379 22.61 10.67 -13.53
CA PHE A 379 22.53 11.62 -14.64
C PHE A 379 22.63 10.96 -16.02
N SER A 380 22.92 9.67 -16.06
CA SER A 380 22.91 8.91 -17.30
C SER A 380 21.48 8.55 -17.72
N ALA A 381 21.27 8.35 -19.01
CA ALA A 381 19.99 7.87 -19.54
C ALA A 381 19.59 6.54 -18.89
N VAL A 382 18.29 6.31 -18.76
CA VAL A 382 17.72 5.03 -18.32
C VAL A 382 18.24 3.90 -19.23
N GLY A 383 18.58 2.75 -18.64
CA GLY A 383 19.22 1.62 -19.32
C GLY A 383 20.74 1.78 -19.47
N ASN A 384 21.33 2.86 -18.95
CA ASN A 384 22.77 3.09 -18.96
C ASN A 384 23.25 3.79 -17.67
N ARG A 385 22.54 3.58 -16.58
CA ARG A 385 22.89 4.16 -15.28
C ARG A 385 23.93 3.36 -14.52
N ILE A 386 23.90 2.03 -14.61
CA ILE A 386 24.85 1.14 -13.97
C ILE A 386 26.13 1.08 -14.79
N LYS A 387 27.23 1.49 -14.21
CA LYS A 387 28.54 1.54 -14.89
C LYS A 387 29.36 0.28 -14.63
N ARG A 388 29.38 -0.17 -13.37
CA ARG A 388 30.12 -1.36 -12.97
C ARG A 388 29.46 -2.00 -11.77
N VAL A 389 29.48 -3.32 -11.72
CA VAL A 389 29.10 -4.12 -10.55
C VAL A 389 30.27 -5.03 -10.22
N LEU A 390 30.71 -5.01 -8.95
CA LEU A 390 31.79 -5.88 -8.47
C LEU A 390 31.25 -6.83 -7.38
N ILE A 391 31.57 -8.09 -7.50
CA ILE A 391 31.34 -9.13 -6.50
C ILE A 391 32.70 -9.65 -6.06
N ASN A 392 32.97 -9.64 -4.74
CA ASN A 392 34.28 -10.00 -4.17
C ASN A 392 35.45 -9.24 -4.85
N GLY A 393 35.23 -7.94 -5.17
CA GLY A 393 36.26 -7.09 -5.80
C GLY A 393 36.52 -7.36 -7.29
N LYS A 394 35.82 -8.32 -7.90
CA LYS A 394 35.91 -8.62 -9.34
C LYS A 394 34.67 -8.09 -10.05
N GLU A 395 34.87 -7.56 -11.25
CA GLU A 395 33.75 -7.13 -12.09
C GLU A 395 32.91 -8.34 -12.50
N VAL A 396 31.57 -8.15 -12.44
CA VAL A 396 30.59 -9.18 -12.77
C VAL A 396 30.72 -9.56 -14.25
N ASP A 397 30.99 -10.86 -14.51
CA ASP A 397 30.88 -11.40 -15.86
C ASP A 397 29.41 -11.61 -16.22
N ARG A 398 28.93 -10.89 -17.23
CA ARG A 398 27.54 -10.93 -17.67
C ARG A 398 27.06 -12.31 -18.12
N LYS A 399 27.96 -13.20 -18.47
CA LYS A 399 27.66 -14.57 -18.94
C LYS A 399 27.78 -15.62 -17.84
N ALA A 400 28.46 -15.31 -16.75
CA ALA A 400 28.58 -16.23 -15.60
C ALA A 400 27.27 -16.26 -14.80
N THR A 401 27.06 -17.35 -14.06
CA THR A 401 25.95 -17.50 -13.13
C THR A 401 26.36 -17.17 -11.71
N TYR A 402 25.41 -16.63 -10.96
CA TYR A 402 25.54 -16.22 -9.56
C TYR A 402 24.34 -16.70 -8.76
N LYS A 403 24.55 -17.04 -7.50
CA LYS A 403 23.49 -17.30 -6.55
C LYS A 403 23.01 -15.99 -5.95
N LEU A 404 21.76 -15.63 -6.19
CA LEU A 404 21.15 -14.41 -5.69
C LEU A 404 20.06 -14.75 -4.68
N ALA A 405 20.17 -14.17 -3.48
CA ALA A 405 19.09 -14.19 -2.50
C ALA A 405 18.15 -13.00 -2.75
N THR A 406 16.86 -13.27 -2.83
CA THR A 406 15.82 -12.25 -2.93
C THR A 406 14.59 -12.68 -2.13
N ASN A 407 13.53 -11.90 -2.14
CA ASN A 407 12.25 -12.32 -1.56
C ASN A 407 11.36 -13.01 -2.61
N ASP A 408 10.43 -13.84 -2.16
CA ASP A 408 9.53 -14.61 -3.02
C ASP A 408 8.64 -13.73 -3.91
N PHE A 409 8.27 -12.53 -3.46
CA PHE A 409 7.55 -11.55 -4.26
C PHE A 409 8.36 -11.10 -5.49
N MET A 410 9.62 -10.69 -5.29
CA MET A 410 10.49 -10.26 -6.39
C MET A 410 10.88 -11.42 -7.32
N ALA A 411 11.10 -12.62 -6.76
CA ALA A 411 11.38 -13.82 -7.53
C ALA A 411 10.19 -14.25 -8.42
N ALA A 412 9.00 -13.84 -8.08
CA ALA A 412 7.79 -14.03 -8.89
C ALA A 412 7.50 -12.86 -9.86
N GLY A 413 8.48 -11.95 -10.07
CA GLY A 413 8.34 -10.79 -10.96
C GLY A 413 7.70 -9.56 -10.31
N GLY A 414 7.46 -9.58 -9.00
CA GLY A 414 6.89 -8.46 -8.27
C GLY A 414 7.71 -7.17 -8.41
N ASP A 415 7.07 -6.02 -8.30
CA ASP A 415 7.64 -4.70 -8.60
C ASP A 415 8.23 -4.57 -10.01
N GLY A 416 7.91 -5.50 -10.94
CA GLY A 416 8.42 -5.51 -12.32
C GLY A 416 9.77 -6.20 -12.50
N TYR A 417 10.29 -6.91 -11.50
CA TYR A 417 11.56 -7.65 -11.56
C TYR A 417 11.46 -8.96 -12.34
N THR A 418 10.93 -8.94 -13.55
CA THR A 418 10.73 -10.13 -14.41
C THR A 418 12.02 -10.89 -14.72
N MET A 419 13.19 -10.22 -14.69
CA MET A 419 14.49 -10.86 -14.88
C MET A 419 14.88 -11.79 -13.71
N LEU A 420 14.22 -11.66 -12.54
CA LEU A 420 14.42 -12.53 -11.38
C LEU A 420 13.43 -13.71 -11.32
N ASP A 421 12.46 -13.78 -12.23
CA ASP A 421 11.58 -14.94 -12.39
C ASP A 421 12.40 -16.13 -12.95
N ARG A 422 13.02 -16.82 -12.03
CA ARG A 422 13.91 -17.98 -12.28
C ARG A 422 13.49 -19.12 -11.38
N PRO A 423 13.79 -20.38 -11.75
CA PRO A 423 13.56 -21.50 -10.86
C PRO A 423 14.19 -21.29 -9.49
N VAL A 424 13.40 -21.41 -8.45
CA VAL A 424 13.87 -21.26 -7.06
C VAL A 424 14.70 -22.48 -6.68
N LEU A 425 15.95 -22.25 -6.27
CA LEU A 425 16.88 -23.29 -5.80
C LEU A 425 16.60 -23.65 -4.34
N MET A 426 16.17 -22.69 -3.53
CA MET A 426 15.88 -22.89 -2.10
C MET A 426 14.82 -21.91 -1.63
N TYR A 427 13.84 -22.40 -0.87
CA TYR A 427 12.93 -21.60 -0.07
C TYR A 427 13.49 -21.52 1.36
N GLY A 428 13.67 -20.30 1.86
CA GLY A 428 14.15 -20.02 3.20
C GLY A 428 13.02 -19.64 4.15
N LYS A 429 13.40 -19.02 5.26
CA LYS A 429 12.50 -18.50 6.29
C LYS A 429 11.85 -17.18 5.88
N GLY A 430 10.90 -16.71 6.69
CA GLY A 430 10.35 -15.35 6.57
C GLY A 430 11.42 -14.27 6.70
N LEU A 431 11.28 -13.17 5.96
CA LEU A 431 12.24 -12.07 6.00
C LEU A 431 12.38 -11.50 7.42
N ASP A 432 11.28 -11.35 8.15
CA ASP A 432 11.25 -10.88 9.52
C ASP A 432 11.98 -11.83 10.49
N GLU A 433 11.86 -13.15 10.26
CA GLU A 433 12.58 -14.16 11.02
C GLU A 433 14.09 -14.13 10.72
N VAL A 434 14.46 -14.03 9.44
CA VAL A 434 15.87 -13.94 9.00
C VAL A 434 16.53 -12.67 9.56
N LEU A 435 15.85 -11.52 9.53
CA LEU A 435 16.35 -10.29 10.12
C LEU A 435 16.48 -10.44 11.65
N THR A 436 15.50 -11.06 12.32
CA THR A 436 15.55 -11.32 13.76
C THR A 436 16.78 -12.15 14.14
N GLU A 437 17.03 -13.25 13.45
CA GLU A 437 18.18 -14.12 13.70
C GLU A 437 19.52 -13.39 13.49
N TYR A 438 19.60 -12.59 12.43
CA TYR A 438 20.78 -11.77 12.15
C TYR A 438 21.04 -10.75 13.27
N LEU A 439 20.01 -10.04 13.72
CA LEU A 439 20.10 -9.07 14.81
C LEU A 439 20.50 -9.74 16.13
N VAL A 440 19.89 -10.86 16.49
CA VAL A 440 20.27 -11.65 17.68
C VAL A 440 21.73 -12.09 17.63
N GLN A 441 22.23 -12.44 16.46
CA GLN A 441 23.61 -12.89 16.29
C GLN A 441 24.65 -11.75 16.38
N HIS A 442 24.35 -10.60 15.79
CA HIS A 442 25.32 -9.52 15.58
C HIS A 442 25.13 -8.29 16.48
N PHE A 443 23.96 -8.12 17.09
CA PHE A 443 23.56 -6.96 17.90
C PHE A 443 23.13 -7.37 19.32
N LYS A 444 23.87 -8.30 19.93
CA LYS A 444 23.65 -8.69 21.32
C LYS A 444 23.82 -7.51 22.29
N LYS A 445 22.97 -7.47 23.31
CA LYS A 445 23.19 -6.62 24.48
C LYS A 445 24.45 -7.01 25.22
#